data_81fcef9fa55c515ddff4d5b30a7d37f1
#
_entry.id   81fcef9fa55c515ddff4d5b30a7d37f1
#
_cell.length_a   1.000
_cell.length_b   1.000
_cell.length_c   1.000
_cell.angle_alpha   90.00
_cell.angle_beta   90.00
_cell.angle_gamma   90.00
#
_symmetry.space_group_name_H-M   'P 1'
#
loop_
_entity.id
_entity.type
_entity.pdbx_description
1 polymer ?
#
loop_
_entity_poly.entity_id
_entity_poly.type
_entity_poly.pdbx_seq_one_letter_code
_entity_poly.pdbx_strand_id
1 'polypeptide(L)'
;LSSGSMEFERGSAADIASRVNDLLLPIVKGLGSERAWVLLGTESLQTFGGSGFLQDYPIEQYVRDAKIDTLYEGTTAIQGLDFFFRKIVKDKGQALTYLSTQMQEFAKDLGSHDGRLDRDRELLGQGLEDVQGILGFMVGELMKSDPRNGGEITNVYSVGQNTSRLLLGAGDLVV
;
A
#
# COMPACT_ATOMS: atom_id res chain seq x y z
N LEU A 1 -17.95 -28.18 12.51
CA LEU A 1 -18.19 -26.74 12.44
C LEU A 1 -17.81 -26.30 11.04
N SER A 2 -18.82 -26.19 10.14
CA SER A 2 -18.65 -25.66 8.80
C SER A 2 -18.23 -24.20 8.93
N SER A 3 -17.03 -23.83 8.42
CA SER A 3 -16.65 -22.47 8.15
C SER A 3 -17.50 -21.97 6.98
N GLY A 4 -18.70 -21.50 7.27
CA GLY A 4 -19.52 -20.79 6.31
C GLY A 4 -18.78 -19.51 5.96
N SER A 5 -18.20 -19.47 4.75
CA SER A 5 -17.80 -18.20 4.16
C SER A 5 -19.06 -17.34 4.08
N MET A 6 -19.08 -16.20 4.77
CA MET A 6 -20.14 -15.21 4.57
C MET A 6 -20.00 -14.70 3.14
N GLU A 7 -20.88 -15.18 2.25
CA GLU A 7 -21.02 -14.61 0.91
C GLU A 7 -21.90 -13.37 1.03
N PHE A 8 -21.29 -12.19 0.82
CA PHE A 8 -22.01 -10.93 0.72
C PHE A 8 -22.62 -10.79 -0.68
N GLU A 9 -23.84 -10.28 -0.74
CA GLU A 9 -24.47 -9.93 -2.01
C GLU A 9 -23.59 -8.94 -2.79
N ARG A 10 -23.28 -9.25 -4.07
CA ARG A 10 -22.38 -8.44 -4.89
C ARG A 10 -22.88 -7.01 -5.00
N GLY A 11 -21.98 -6.05 -4.76
CA GLY A 11 -22.28 -4.62 -4.83
C GLY A 11 -22.99 -4.08 -3.58
N SER A 12 -23.25 -4.90 -2.56
CA SER A 12 -23.73 -4.40 -1.29
C SER A 12 -22.64 -3.57 -0.58
N ALA A 13 -23.04 -2.69 0.35
CA ALA A 13 -22.09 -1.95 1.17
C ALA A 13 -21.12 -2.86 1.94
N ALA A 14 -21.60 -4.03 2.38
CA ALA A 14 -20.79 -5.03 3.05
C ALA A 14 -19.77 -5.70 2.10
N ASP A 15 -20.15 -5.98 0.86
CA ASP A 15 -19.23 -6.52 -0.16
C ASP A 15 -18.11 -5.51 -0.46
N ILE A 16 -18.44 -4.25 -0.69
CA ILE A 16 -17.44 -3.20 -0.93
C ILE A 16 -16.54 -3.00 0.28
N ALA A 17 -17.08 -2.96 1.48
CA ALA A 17 -16.28 -2.83 2.71
C ALA A 17 -15.31 -4.01 2.87
N SER A 18 -15.76 -5.25 2.60
CA SER A 18 -14.91 -6.44 2.64
C SER A 18 -13.78 -6.37 1.61
N ARG A 19 -14.06 -5.93 0.39
CA ARG A 19 -13.05 -5.77 -0.67
C ARG A 19 -12.04 -4.68 -0.34
N VAL A 20 -12.48 -3.55 0.21
CA VAL A 20 -11.60 -2.47 0.67
C VAL A 20 -10.71 -2.96 1.81
N ASN A 21 -11.28 -3.66 2.79
CA ASN A 21 -10.49 -4.25 3.87
C ASN A 21 -9.43 -5.22 3.31
N ASP A 22 -9.81 -6.07 2.37
CA ASP A 22 -8.88 -7.02 1.72
C ASP A 22 -7.77 -6.30 0.93
N LEU A 23 -8.10 -5.17 0.27
CA LEU A 23 -7.13 -4.31 -0.41
C LEU A 23 -6.13 -3.67 0.57
N LEU A 24 -6.58 -3.25 1.75
CA LEU A 24 -5.76 -2.56 2.74
C LEU A 24 -4.82 -3.49 3.50
N LEU A 25 -5.10 -4.80 3.60
CA LEU A 25 -4.27 -5.75 4.34
C LEU A 25 -2.78 -5.73 3.94
N PRO A 26 -2.41 -5.82 2.64
CA PRO A 26 -1.00 -5.74 2.23
C PRO A 26 -0.37 -4.37 2.54
N ILE A 27 -1.16 -3.29 2.48
CA ILE A 27 -0.69 -1.93 2.83
C ILE A 27 -0.36 -1.87 4.32
N VAL A 28 -1.28 -2.30 5.18
CA VAL A 28 -1.08 -2.29 6.64
C VAL A 28 0.16 -3.11 7.01
N LYS A 29 0.29 -4.31 6.43
CA LYS A 29 1.44 -5.17 6.71
C LYS A 29 2.74 -4.60 6.13
N GLY A 30 2.76 -4.21 4.86
CA GLY A 30 3.97 -3.76 4.18
C GLY A 30 4.42 -2.38 4.66
N LEU A 31 3.58 -1.35 4.51
CA LEU A 31 3.91 0.01 4.91
C LEU A 31 4.06 0.12 6.44
N GLY A 32 3.16 -0.48 7.21
CA GLY A 32 3.17 -0.41 8.67
C GLY A 32 4.47 -0.96 9.25
N SER A 33 4.93 -2.12 8.79
CA SER A 33 6.18 -2.72 9.25
C SER A 33 7.41 -1.89 8.84
N GLU A 34 7.47 -1.38 7.62
CA GLU A 34 8.58 -0.53 7.16
C GLU A 34 8.62 0.79 7.92
N ARG A 35 7.48 1.44 8.13
CA ARG A 35 7.38 2.70 8.90
C ARG A 35 7.73 2.51 10.37
N ALA A 36 7.24 1.45 11.00
CA ALA A 36 7.54 1.14 12.40
C ALA A 36 9.05 0.94 12.62
N TRP A 37 9.70 0.18 11.72
CA TRP A 37 11.14 -0.03 11.82
C TRP A 37 11.94 1.25 11.59
N VAL A 38 11.59 2.08 10.62
CA VAL A 38 12.26 3.36 10.36
C VAL A 38 12.07 4.32 11.54
N LEU A 39 10.86 4.40 12.09
CA LEU A 39 10.56 5.26 13.23
C LEU A 39 11.36 4.88 14.46
N LEU A 40 11.48 3.59 14.78
CA LEU A 40 12.29 3.10 15.89
C LEU A 40 13.78 3.25 15.63
N GLY A 41 14.26 2.83 14.45
CA GLY A 41 15.68 2.82 14.12
C GLY A 41 16.27 4.20 13.87
N THR A 42 15.52 5.09 13.19
CA THR A 42 16.02 6.39 12.78
C THR A 42 15.67 7.48 13.83
N GLU A 43 14.38 7.56 14.20
CA GLU A 43 13.91 8.68 15.03
C GLU A 43 14.13 8.39 16.52
N SER A 44 13.64 7.26 17.01
CA SER A 44 13.67 6.95 18.45
C SER A 44 15.08 6.65 18.92
N LEU A 45 15.84 5.82 18.21
CA LEU A 45 17.21 5.50 18.58
C LEU A 45 18.11 6.73 18.52
N GLN A 46 17.93 7.57 17.47
CA GLN A 46 18.69 8.83 17.31
C GLN A 46 18.44 9.81 18.47
N THR A 47 17.24 9.81 19.06
CA THR A 47 16.92 10.65 20.23
C THR A 47 17.81 10.34 21.43
N PHE A 48 18.24 9.09 21.60
CA PHE A 48 19.20 8.69 22.64
C PHE A 48 20.66 9.04 22.30
N GLY A 49 20.95 9.53 21.10
CA GLY A 49 22.31 9.76 20.62
C GLY A 49 23.14 8.47 20.63
N GLY A 50 24.44 8.57 20.94
CA GLY A 50 25.31 7.40 21.00
C GLY A 50 24.88 6.33 22.00
N SER A 51 24.20 6.72 23.07
CA SER A 51 23.68 5.78 24.09
C SER A 51 22.59 4.87 23.55
N GLY A 52 21.84 5.28 22.52
CA GLY A 52 20.82 4.44 21.90
C GLY A 52 21.36 3.19 21.22
N PHE A 53 22.62 3.20 20.82
CA PHE A 53 23.30 2.05 20.22
C PHE A 53 23.81 1.04 21.24
N LEU A 54 23.93 1.44 22.51
CA LEU A 54 24.46 0.62 23.61
C LEU A 54 23.34 -0.23 24.23
N GLN A 55 23.73 -1.37 24.82
CA GLN A 55 22.80 -2.27 25.52
C GLN A 55 22.35 -1.76 26.91
N ASP A 56 22.80 -0.59 27.34
CA ASP A 56 22.37 0.04 28.59
C ASP A 56 20.88 0.45 28.56
N TYR A 57 20.30 0.61 27.36
CA TYR A 57 18.91 0.92 27.14
C TYR A 57 18.27 -0.12 26.20
N PRO A 58 16.99 -0.47 26.39
CA PRO A 58 16.33 -1.52 25.59
C PRO A 58 15.99 -1.09 24.15
N ILE A 59 16.21 0.18 23.78
CA ILE A 59 15.81 0.70 22.46
C ILE A 59 16.51 -0.04 21.30
N GLU A 60 17.76 -0.44 21.47
CA GLU A 60 18.49 -1.19 20.43
C GLU A 60 17.85 -2.56 20.16
N GLN A 61 17.29 -3.19 21.20
CA GLN A 61 16.55 -4.44 21.07
C GLN A 61 15.23 -4.21 20.36
N TYR A 62 14.49 -3.17 20.69
CA TYR A 62 13.22 -2.85 20.03
C TYR A 62 13.40 -2.59 18.52
N VAL A 63 14.51 -1.95 18.13
CA VAL A 63 14.86 -1.77 16.71
C VAL A 63 15.03 -3.12 15.99
N ARG A 64 15.75 -4.06 16.60
CA ARG A 64 15.96 -5.40 16.05
C ARG A 64 14.65 -6.19 16.02
N ASP A 65 13.88 -6.12 17.08
CA ASP A 65 12.59 -6.82 17.18
C ASP A 65 11.60 -6.29 16.15
N ALA A 66 11.51 -4.97 15.97
CA ALA A 66 10.65 -4.38 14.95
C ALA A 66 11.07 -4.74 13.50
N LYS A 67 12.37 -5.01 13.27
CA LYS A 67 12.84 -5.42 11.94
C LYS A 67 12.26 -6.75 11.49
N ILE A 68 11.96 -7.66 12.41
CA ILE A 68 11.37 -8.96 12.04
C ILE A 68 10.02 -8.79 11.33
N ASP A 69 9.27 -7.74 11.66
CA ASP A 69 7.95 -7.48 11.07
C ASP A 69 8.02 -7.23 9.55
N THR A 70 9.16 -6.77 9.04
CA THR A 70 9.35 -6.61 7.59
C THR A 70 9.72 -7.91 6.88
N LEU A 71 10.06 -8.98 7.62
CA LEU A 71 10.62 -10.20 7.08
C LEU A 71 9.65 -11.39 7.11
N TYR A 72 8.89 -11.57 8.20
CA TYR A 72 7.98 -12.71 8.35
C TYR A 72 6.60 -12.41 7.76
N GLU A 73 5.77 -13.44 7.56
CA GLU A 73 4.42 -13.35 6.95
C GLU A 73 4.41 -12.67 5.57
N GLY A 74 5.49 -12.81 4.83
CA GLY A 74 5.71 -12.18 3.54
C GLY A 74 6.41 -10.82 3.66
N THR A 75 7.55 -10.71 3.00
CA THR A 75 8.30 -9.46 2.90
C THR A 75 7.48 -8.38 2.19
N THR A 76 7.92 -7.12 2.26
CA THR A 76 7.29 -5.99 1.54
C THR A 76 7.15 -6.29 0.04
N ALA A 77 8.11 -7.01 -0.56
CA ALA A 77 8.03 -7.44 -1.96
C ALA A 77 6.87 -8.43 -2.21
N ILE A 78 6.68 -9.40 -1.32
CA ILE A 78 5.56 -10.37 -1.39
C ILE A 78 4.23 -9.67 -1.17
N GLN A 79 4.15 -8.74 -0.22
CA GLN A 79 2.95 -7.91 -0.01
C GLN A 79 2.65 -7.06 -1.25
N GLY A 80 3.66 -6.51 -1.91
CA GLY A 80 3.50 -5.78 -3.16
C GLY A 80 2.93 -6.66 -4.29
N LEU A 81 3.43 -7.88 -4.44
CA LEU A 81 2.89 -8.85 -5.41
C LEU A 81 1.42 -9.20 -5.10
N ASP A 82 1.10 -9.46 -3.82
CA ASP A 82 -0.27 -9.72 -3.39
C ASP A 82 -1.19 -8.53 -3.68
N PHE A 83 -0.75 -7.32 -3.34
CA PHE A 83 -1.47 -6.08 -3.58
C PHE A 83 -1.83 -5.89 -5.05
N PHE A 84 -0.85 -6.00 -5.94
CA PHE A 84 -1.08 -5.79 -7.38
C PHE A 84 -1.87 -6.93 -8.01
N PHE A 85 -1.37 -8.17 -7.93
CA PHE A 85 -1.96 -9.28 -8.69
C PHE A 85 -3.28 -9.79 -8.10
N ARG A 86 -3.39 -9.88 -6.77
CA ARG A 86 -4.56 -10.46 -6.10
C ARG A 86 -5.58 -9.41 -5.71
N LYS A 87 -5.14 -8.25 -5.18
CA LYS A 87 -6.07 -7.26 -4.64
C LYS A 87 -6.52 -6.24 -5.69
N ILE A 88 -5.72 -5.98 -6.72
CA ILE A 88 -6.07 -5.04 -7.80
C ILE A 88 -6.52 -5.80 -9.05
N VAL A 89 -5.62 -6.58 -9.66
CA VAL A 89 -5.90 -7.22 -10.96
C VAL A 89 -7.05 -8.24 -10.87
N LYS A 90 -7.01 -9.14 -9.88
CA LYS A 90 -8.05 -10.15 -9.69
C LYS A 90 -9.40 -9.53 -9.31
N ASP A 91 -9.41 -8.48 -8.47
CA ASP A 91 -10.60 -7.71 -8.09
C ASP A 91 -11.14 -6.83 -9.22
N LYS A 92 -10.41 -6.72 -10.34
CA LYS A 92 -10.69 -5.80 -11.46
C LYS A 92 -10.73 -4.34 -11.02
N GLY A 93 -9.98 -4.00 -9.97
CA GLY A 93 -9.82 -2.65 -9.45
C GLY A 93 -11.03 -2.06 -8.74
N GLN A 94 -12.06 -2.85 -8.39
CA GLN A 94 -13.30 -2.33 -7.80
C GLN A 94 -13.07 -1.63 -6.46
N ALA A 95 -12.36 -2.28 -5.53
CA ALA A 95 -12.05 -1.71 -4.23
C ALA A 95 -11.15 -0.47 -4.36
N LEU A 96 -10.15 -0.53 -5.24
CA LEU A 96 -9.24 0.59 -5.48
C LEU A 96 -9.99 1.79 -6.08
N THR A 97 -10.88 1.56 -7.05
CA THR A 97 -11.70 2.61 -7.66
C THR A 97 -12.60 3.27 -6.62
N TYR A 98 -13.25 2.48 -5.77
CA TYR A 98 -14.09 3.01 -4.70
C TYR A 98 -13.30 3.92 -3.76
N LEU A 99 -12.15 3.45 -3.26
CA LEU A 99 -11.31 4.21 -2.35
C LEU A 99 -10.73 5.48 -3.01
N SER A 100 -10.19 5.35 -4.23
CA SER A 100 -9.62 6.48 -4.96
C SER A 100 -10.66 7.55 -5.31
N THR A 101 -11.91 7.16 -5.56
CA THR A 101 -13.00 8.12 -5.78
C THR A 101 -13.25 8.98 -4.54
N GLN A 102 -13.32 8.36 -3.37
CA GLN A 102 -13.50 9.09 -2.11
C GLN A 102 -12.33 10.05 -1.84
N MET A 103 -11.10 9.59 -2.08
CA MET A 103 -9.92 10.44 -1.92
C MET A 103 -9.91 11.61 -2.92
N GLN A 104 -10.32 11.38 -4.16
CA GLN A 104 -10.44 12.45 -5.17
C GLN A 104 -11.51 13.46 -4.83
N GLU A 105 -12.64 13.03 -4.29
CA GLU A 105 -13.71 13.92 -3.81
C GLU A 105 -13.19 14.82 -2.68
N PHE A 106 -12.46 14.23 -1.72
CA PHE A 106 -11.84 15.00 -0.65
C PHE A 106 -10.77 15.97 -1.17
N ALA A 107 -9.92 15.56 -2.12
CA ALA A 107 -8.88 16.39 -2.71
C ALA A 107 -9.45 17.60 -3.50
N LYS A 108 -10.65 17.45 -4.08
CA LYS A 108 -11.31 18.52 -4.85
C LYS A 108 -12.07 19.55 -4.01
N ASP A 109 -12.30 19.27 -2.73
CA ASP A 109 -13.07 20.13 -1.83
C ASP A 109 -12.24 21.33 -1.33
N LEU A 110 -11.64 22.08 -2.28
CA LEU A 110 -10.83 23.27 -1.99
C LEU A 110 -11.70 24.40 -1.43
N GLY A 111 -11.13 25.22 -0.56
CA GLY A 111 -11.81 26.35 0.09
C GLY A 111 -12.65 25.98 1.29
N SER A 112 -12.93 24.71 1.55
CA SER A 112 -13.58 24.29 2.78
C SER A 112 -12.65 24.48 4.00
N HIS A 113 -13.22 24.64 5.21
CA HIS A 113 -12.45 24.88 6.44
C HIS A 113 -11.52 26.11 6.35
N ASP A 114 -11.98 27.18 5.73
CA ASP A 114 -11.23 28.44 5.52
C ASP A 114 -9.92 28.24 4.73
N GLY A 115 -9.85 27.24 3.85
CA GLY A 115 -8.69 26.92 3.00
C GLY A 115 -7.48 26.34 3.72
N ARG A 116 -7.60 26.02 5.00
CA ARG A 116 -6.46 25.52 5.80
C ARG A 116 -5.87 24.21 5.30
N LEU A 117 -6.66 23.40 4.61
CA LEU A 117 -6.25 22.10 4.06
C LEU A 117 -6.02 22.13 2.55
N ASP A 118 -6.10 23.29 1.90
CA ASP A 118 -6.03 23.37 0.44
C ASP A 118 -4.69 22.83 -0.09
N ARG A 119 -3.59 23.16 0.59
CA ARG A 119 -2.27 22.66 0.20
C ARG A 119 -2.14 21.14 0.34
N ASP A 120 -2.68 20.58 1.42
CA ASP A 120 -2.65 19.14 1.66
C ASP A 120 -3.52 18.40 0.63
N ARG A 121 -4.66 18.98 0.28
CA ARG A 121 -5.56 18.46 -0.75
C ARG A 121 -4.96 18.48 -2.15
N GLU A 122 -4.25 19.57 -2.49
CA GLU A 122 -3.50 19.65 -3.75
C GLU A 122 -2.42 18.56 -3.82
N LEU A 123 -1.66 18.36 -2.74
CA LEU A 123 -0.65 17.32 -2.65
C LEU A 123 -1.25 15.91 -2.74
N LEU A 124 -2.37 15.68 -2.09
CA LEU A 124 -3.12 14.43 -2.21
C LEU A 124 -3.56 14.18 -3.66
N GLY A 125 -4.08 15.21 -4.32
CA GLY A 125 -4.47 15.14 -5.74
C GLY A 125 -3.31 14.74 -6.64
N GLN A 126 -2.14 15.38 -6.47
CA GLN A 126 -0.92 15.05 -7.21
C GLN A 126 -0.46 13.61 -6.93
N GLY A 127 -0.42 13.20 -5.66
CA GLY A 127 -0.04 11.84 -5.29
C GLY A 127 -0.98 10.78 -5.87
N LEU A 128 -2.29 11.07 -5.93
CA LEU A 128 -3.26 10.19 -6.59
C LEU A 128 -2.99 10.04 -8.08
N GLU A 129 -2.64 11.12 -8.79
CA GLU A 129 -2.27 11.09 -10.19
C GLU A 129 -1.00 10.26 -10.40
N ASP A 130 0.02 10.43 -9.55
CA ASP A 130 1.27 9.66 -9.62
C ASP A 130 1.03 8.16 -9.42
N VAL A 131 0.26 7.76 -8.40
CA VAL A 131 -0.08 6.36 -8.15
C VAL A 131 -0.91 5.77 -9.30
N GLN A 132 -1.84 6.52 -9.87
CA GLN A 132 -2.60 6.10 -11.04
C GLN A 132 -1.69 5.93 -12.26
N GLY A 133 -0.71 6.80 -12.44
CA GLY A 133 0.30 6.69 -13.50
C GLY A 133 1.13 5.41 -13.38
N ILE A 134 1.62 5.10 -12.18
CA ILE A 134 2.35 3.86 -11.88
C ILE A 134 1.47 2.64 -12.20
N LEU A 135 0.24 2.64 -11.70
CA LEU A 135 -0.70 1.53 -11.92
C LEU A 135 -1.01 1.34 -13.42
N GLY A 136 -1.29 2.43 -14.14
CA GLY A 136 -1.56 2.39 -15.58
C GLY A 136 -0.40 1.80 -16.37
N PHE A 137 0.84 2.21 -16.05
CA PHE A 137 2.04 1.63 -16.63
C PHE A 137 2.12 0.12 -16.34
N MET A 138 1.95 -0.29 -15.09
CA MET A 138 2.06 -1.70 -14.69
C MET A 138 1.00 -2.58 -15.34
N VAL A 139 -0.24 -2.11 -15.44
CA VAL A 139 -1.32 -2.81 -16.12
C VAL A 139 -1.03 -2.91 -17.64
N GLY A 140 -0.52 -1.83 -18.25
CA GLY A 140 -0.11 -1.82 -19.66
C GLY A 140 0.99 -2.85 -19.94
N GLU A 141 2.02 -2.94 -19.11
CA GLU A 141 3.09 -3.93 -19.23
C GLU A 141 2.59 -5.37 -19.00
N LEU A 142 1.68 -5.55 -18.04
CA LEU A 142 1.05 -6.86 -17.81
C LEU A 142 0.25 -7.32 -19.04
N MET A 143 -0.50 -6.43 -19.67
CA MET A 143 -1.26 -6.75 -20.90
C MET A 143 -0.33 -7.11 -22.07
N LYS A 144 0.80 -6.43 -22.21
CA LYS A 144 1.81 -6.75 -23.23
C LYS A 144 2.48 -8.11 -22.98
N SER A 145 2.49 -8.59 -21.73
CA SER A 145 3.10 -9.85 -21.33
C SER A 145 2.21 -11.07 -21.58
N ASP A 146 0.97 -10.89 -22.01
CA ASP A 146 0.05 -12.02 -22.23
C ASP A 146 0.51 -12.87 -23.43
N PRO A 147 0.90 -14.14 -23.22
CA PRO A 147 1.37 -15.02 -24.32
C PRO A 147 0.33 -15.23 -25.40
N ARG A 148 -0.97 -15.10 -25.08
CA ARG A 148 -2.07 -15.21 -26.05
C ARG A 148 -2.08 -14.06 -27.06
N ASN A 149 -1.47 -12.94 -26.71
CA ASN A 149 -1.33 -11.76 -27.56
C ASN A 149 0.10 -11.60 -28.11
N GLY A 150 0.93 -12.66 -28.07
CA GLY A 150 2.32 -12.63 -28.51
C GLY A 150 3.27 -11.87 -27.59
N GLY A 151 2.87 -11.69 -26.31
CA GLY A 151 3.66 -10.96 -25.31
C GLY A 151 4.88 -11.73 -24.83
N GLU A 152 5.91 -11.00 -24.42
CA GLU A 152 7.14 -11.54 -23.86
C GLU A 152 7.08 -11.63 -22.32
N ILE A 153 7.52 -12.77 -21.76
CA ILE A 153 7.56 -13.02 -20.33
C ILE A 153 8.43 -11.98 -19.57
N THR A 154 9.41 -11.37 -20.23
CA THR A 154 10.29 -10.36 -19.65
C THR A 154 9.54 -9.18 -19.05
N ASN A 155 8.39 -8.81 -19.59
CA ASN A 155 7.60 -7.70 -19.08
C ASN A 155 6.97 -8.00 -17.70
N VAL A 156 6.72 -9.28 -17.38
CA VAL A 156 6.19 -9.67 -16.04
C VAL A 156 7.18 -9.36 -14.93
N TYR A 157 8.49 -9.49 -15.19
CA TYR A 157 9.53 -9.17 -14.21
C TYR A 157 9.56 -7.68 -13.89
N SER A 158 9.45 -6.80 -14.89
CA SER A 158 9.43 -5.35 -14.64
C SER A 158 8.19 -4.91 -13.86
N VAL A 159 7.04 -5.54 -14.08
CA VAL A 159 5.84 -5.35 -13.27
C VAL A 159 6.11 -5.78 -11.82
N GLY A 160 6.64 -6.99 -11.61
CA GLY A 160 6.93 -7.53 -10.29
C GLY A 160 7.87 -6.67 -9.46
N GLN A 161 8.90 -6.10 -10.08
CA GLN A 161 9.86 -5.22 -9.41
C GLN A 161 9.26 -3.88 -8.93
N ASN A 162 8.17 -3.42 -9.56
CA ASN A 162 7.53 -2.16 -9.21
C ASN A 162 6.35 -2.31 -8.23
N THR A 163 5.94 -3.52 -7.91
CA THR A 163 4.79 -3.76 -7.01
C THR A 163 5.00 -3.21 -5.61
N SER A 164 6.23 -3.28 -5.06
CA SER A 164 6.55 -2.69 -3.76
C SER A 164 6.45 -1.17 -3.76
N ARG A 165 6.87 -0.52 -4.86
CA ARG A 165 6.75 0.94 -5.00
C ARG A 165 5.29 1.36 -5.08
N LEU A 166 4.47 0.62 -5.82
CA LEU A 166 3.03 0.85 -5.89
C LEU A 166 2.38 0.67 -4.51
N LEU A 167 2.73 -0.40 -3.78
CA LEU A 167 2.21 -0.66 -2.44
C LEU A 167 2.52 0.48 -1.48
N LEU A 168 3.79 0.90 -1.41
CA LEU A 168 4.23 1.95 -0.49
C LEU A 168 3.63 3.31 -0.88
N GLY A 169 3.64 3.67 -2.17
CA GLY A 169 3.04 4.92 -2.64
C GLY A 169 1.53 4.98 -2.42
N ALA A 170 0.81 3.89 -2.68
CA ALA A 170 -0.62 3.81 -2.37
C ALA A 170 -0.88 3.89 -0.85
N GLY A 171 -0.01 3.29 -0.06
CA GLY A 171 -0.09 3.34 1.40
C GLY A 171 0.13 4.75 1.95
N ASP A 172 1.08 5.49 1.42
CA ASP A 172 1.34 6.89 1.81
C ASP A 172 0.17 7.83 1.52
N LEU A 173 -0.72 7.48 0.57
CA LEU A 173 -1.95 8.23 0.30
C LEU A 173 -3.10 7.90 1.26
N VAL A 174 -3.10 6.70 1.84
CA VAL A 174 -4.17 6.21 2.74
C VAL A 174 -3.95 6.69 4.17
N VAL A 175 -2.70 6.90 4.59
CA VAL A 175 -2.30 7.30 5.95
C VAL A 175 -2.22 8.81 6.09
#